data_b591cf292976846fb9e24eceb19e205c
#
_entry.id   b591cf292976846fb9e24eceb19e205c
#
_cell.length_a   1.000
_cell.length_b   1.000
_cell.length_c   1.000
_cell.angle_alpha   90.00
_cell.angle_beta   90.00
_cell.angle_gamma   90.00
#
_symmetry.space_group_name_H-M   'P 1'
#
loop_
_entity.id
_entity.type
_entity.pdbx_description
1 polymer ?
#
loop_
_entity_poly.entity_id
_entity_poly.type
_entity_poly.pdbx_seq_one_letter_code
_entity_poly.pdbx_strand_id
1 'polypeptide(L)'
;IPGGEPLIHPEIATIVKGLVDRKKYIYLCTNAILLERKLDEYQPSKYLTFSIHMDGLKDEHDLAVCRDGVYEVAVKAIKAALKRGHRVTTNTTLFDDANPERVRTFFDEMMALGFEGMTISPGKKKKKAPDQQHFLKRERTQELFSKILARPKPGWQFNQSPLFLDFLMGRRQYECTPWGNPTYNVFGWQKPCYLLQEGYTATFRELMELTEWEKYGTG
;
A
#
# COMPACT_ATOMS: atom_id res chain seq x y z
N ILE A 1 2.26 9.36 -1.35
CA ILE A 1 2.27 9.76 -2.78
C ILE A 1 2.18 8.48 -3.60
N PRO A 2 0.98 8.06 -3.98
CA PRO A 2 0.77 7.00 -4.95
C PRO A 2 0.82 7.57 -6.38
N GLY A 3 0.68 6.72 -7.35
CA GLY A 3 0.54 7.09 -8.76
C GLY A 3 0.67 5.85 -9.60
N GLY A 4 0.95 5.94 -10.89
CA GLY A 4 1.48 4.80 -11.64
C GLY A 4 2.85 4.45 -11.07
N GLU A 5 3.87 5.25 -11.41
CA GLU A 5 5.20 5.19 -10.78
C GLU A 5 5.68 6.63 -10.49
N PRO A 6 5.66 7.08 -9.23
CA PRO A 6 6.03 8.46 -8.90
C PRO A 6 7.45 8.84 -9.31
N LEU A 7 8.38 7.88 -9.31
CA LEU A 7 9.77 8.13 -9.63
C LEU A 7 10.00 8.52 -11.10
N ILE A 8 9.02 8.41 -11.99
CA ILE A 8 9.12 8.95 -13.36
C ILE A 8 8.81 10.43 -13.45
N HIS A 9 8.16 11.01 -12.43
CA HIS A 9 7.83 12.43 -12.46
C HIS A 9 9.10 13.26 -12.31
N PRO A 10 9.35 14.25 -13.18
CA PRO A 10 10.64 14.98 -13.22
C PRO A 10 10.91 15.77 -11.94
N GLU A 11 9.88 16.25 -11.27
CA GLU A 11 10.00 17.10 -10.09
C GLU A 11 9.71 16.36 -8.77
N ILE A 12 9.60 15.01 -8.78
CA ILE A 12 9.18 14.29 -7.58
C ILE A 12 10.12 14.51 -6.39
N ALA A 13 11.43 14.57 -6.64
CA ALA A 13 12.41 14.82 -5.58
C ALA A 13 12.24 16.23 -4.96
N THR A 14 11.98 17.24 -5.76
CA THR A 14 11.68 18.62 -5.31
C THR A 14 10.39 18.65 -4.48
N ILE A 15 9.35 17.98 -4.94
CA ILE A 15 8.07 17.88 -4.21
C ILE A 15 8.28 17.20 -2.86
N VAL A 16 8.96 16.05 -2.85
CA VAL A 16 9.26 15.30 -1.62
C VAL A 16 10.08 16.15 -0.66
N LYS A 17 11.13 16.82 -1.16
CA LYS A 17 11.94 17.72 -0.32
C LYS A 17 11.09 18.83 0.30
N GLY A 18 10.25 19.49 -0.49
CA GLY A 18 9.36 20.54 0.02
C GLY A 18 8.38 20.06 1.09
N LEU A 19 7.91 18.82 1.01
CA LEU A 19 7.06 18.21 2.03
C LEU A 19 7.84 17.83 3.29
N VAL A 20 9.05 17.28 3.14
CA VAL A 20 9.95 16.95 4.25
C VAL A 20 10.33 18.20 5.04
N ASP A 21 10.68 19.30 4.33
CA ASP A 21 11.01 20.61 4.95
C ASP A 21 9.83 21.14 5.80
N ARG A 22 8.60 20.82 5.40
CA ARG A 22 7.36 21.13 6.14
C ARG A 22 6.97 20.07 7.18
N LYS A 23 7.85 19.12 7.46
CA LYS A 23 7.64 18.05 8.44
C LYS A 23 6.39 17.19 8.17
N LYS A 24 6.05 16.99 6.87
CA LYS A 24 4.95 16.09 6.48
C LYS A 24 5.46 14.67 6.33
N TYR A 25 4.79 13.71 6.98
CA TYR A 25 5.09 12.29 6.80
C TYR A 25 4.66 11.83 5.41
N ILE A 26 5.57 11.17 4.70
CA ILE A 26 5.41 10.76 3.31
C ILE A 26 5.65 9.27 3.18
N TYR A 27 4.69 8.57 2.59
CA TYR A 27 4.91 7.29 1.95
C TYR A 27 5.03 7.53 0.45
N LEU A 28 6.23 7.37 -0.11
CA LEU A 28 6.46 7.42 -1.56
C LEU A 28 6.35 6.01 -2.11
N CYS A 29 5.20 5.72 -2.76
CA CYS A 29 4.89 4.38 -3.26
C CYS A 29 5.60 4.15 -4.60
N THR A 30 6.39 3.08 -4.71
CA THR A 30 7.15 2.79 -5.93
C THR A 30 7.27 1.28 -6.16
N ASN A 31 7.41 0.87 -7.41
CA ASN A 31 7.78 -0.50 -7.80
C ASN A 31 9.30 -0.76 -7.67
N ALA A 32 10.05 0.21 -7.18
CA ALA A 32 11.50 0.21 -6.96
C ALA A 32 12.39 0.05 -8.22
N ILE A 33 11.85 -0.12 -9.42
CA ILE A 33 12.66 -0.30 -10.66
C ILE A 33 13.61 0.88 -10.89
N LEU A 34 13.17 2.10 -10.58
CA LEU A 34 13.97 3.30 -10.74
C LEU A 34 14.70 3.72 -9.46
N LEU A 35 14.35 3.14 -8.32
CA LEU A 35 14.75 3.64 -7.00
C LEU A 35 16.27 3.71 -6.83
N GLU A 36 17.00 2.64 -7.14
CA GLU A 36 18.46 2.62 -6.96
C GLU A 36 19.16 3.78 -7.68
N ARG A 37 18.71 4.08 -8.92
CA ARG A 37 19.30 5.15 -9.75
C ARG A 37 18.95 6.54 -9.26
N LYS A 38 17.85 6.67 -8.52
CA LYS A 38 17.32 7.97 -8.05
C LYS A 38 17.59 8.24 -6.58
N LEU A 39 18.22 7.31 -5.86
CA LEU A 39 18.48 7.48 -4.42
C LEU A 39 19.30 8.75 -4.09
N ASP A 40 20.19 9.18 -4.98
CA ASP A 40 21.00 10.39 -4.78
C ASP A 40 20.17 11.69 -4.78
N GLU A 41 18.94 11.64 -5.32
CA GLU A 41 18.02 12.77 -5.33
C GLU A 41 17.33 12.99 -3.97
N TYR A 42 17.44 12.02 -3.04
CA TYR A 42 16.75 12.01 -1.74
C TYR A 42 17.72 12.01 -0.57
N GLN A 43 17.36 12.73 0.49
CA GLN A 43 18.08 12.66 1.76
C GLN A 43 17.30 11.81 2.77
N PRO A 44 17.95 10.93 3.54
CA PRO A 44 17.30 10.19 4.62
C PRO A 44 16.59 11.13 5.59
N SER A 45 15.36 10.81 5.94
CA SER A 45 14.55 11.62 6.83
C SER A 45 13.52 10.75 7.56
N LYS A 46 13.22 11.09 8.81
CA LYS A 46 12.11 10.47 9.55
C LYS A 46 10.74 10.76 8.91
N TYR A 47 10.67 11.73 8.02
CA TYR A 47 9.45 12.13 7.33
C TYR A 47 9.26 11.45 5.97
N LEU A 48 10.28 10.75 5.45
CA LEU A 48 10.20 10.03 4.17
C LEU A 48 10.38 8.54 4.37
N THR A 49 9.41 7.77 3.92
CA THR A 49 9.47 6.31 3.84
C THR A 49 9.19 5.87 2.40
N PHE A 50 10.06 5.09 1.81
CA PHE A 50 9.78 4.42 0.55
C PHE A 50 8.85 3.23 0.81
N SER A 51 7.67 3.24 0.20
CA SER A 51 6.70 2.15 0.28
C SER A 51 6.81 1.31 -0.99
N ILE A 52 7.47 0.17 -0.86
CA ILE A 52 7.81 -0.66 -2.01
C ILE A 52 6.68 -1.65 -2.29
N HIS A 53 6.21 -1.68 -3.53
CA HIS A 53 5.25 -2.66 -3.99
C HIS A 53 5.92 -4.04 -4.13
N MET A 54 5.51 -4.99 -3.28
CA MET A 54 6.01 -6.37 -3.25
C MET A 54 4.84 -7.29 -2.91
N ASP A 55 4.41 -8.15 -3.82
CA ASP A 55 3.18 -8.97 -3.65
C ASP A 55 3.45 -10.44 -3.27
N GLY A 56 4.68 -10.81 -3.01
CA GLY A 56 5.06 -12.16 -2.60
C GLY A 56 6.54 -12.46 -2.77
N LEU A 57 6.88 -13.73 -2.71
CA LEU A 57 8.21 -14.23 -3.03
C LEU A 57 8.53 -13.99 -4.52
N LYS A 58 9.77 -14.24 -4.92
CA LYS A 58 10.29 -13.90 -6.26
C LYS A 58 9.36 -14.34 -7.40
N ASP A 59 8.98 -15.60 -7.42
CA ASP A 59 8.12 -16.17 -8.46
C ASP A 59 6.72 -15.57 -8.47
N GLU A 60 6.15 -15.33 -7.28
CA GLU A 60 4.83 -14.73 -7.12
C GLU A 60 4.83 -13.25 -7.51
N HIS A 61 5.85 -12.51 -7.09
CA HIS A 61 5.94 -11.09 -7.42
C HIS A 61 6.16 -10.86 -8.91
N ASP A 62 7.12 -11.57 -9.54
CA ASP A 62 7.41 -11.44 -10.97
C ASP A 62 6.20 -11.84 -11.81
N LEU A 63 5.44 -12.87 -11.39
CA LEU A 63 4.19 -13.25 -12.02
C LEU A 63 3.11 -12.14 -11.87
N ALA A 64 2.94 -11.60 -10.67
CA ALA A 64 1.94 -10.56 -10.39
C ALA A 64 2.17 -9.28 -11.20
N VAL A 65 3.44 -8.90 -11.42
CA VAL A 65 3.79 -7.72 -12.24
C VAL A 65 3.99 -8.06 -13.72
N CYS A 66 3.76 -9.32 -14.13
CA CYS A 66 3.91 -9.83 -15.51
C CYS A 66 5.29 -9.53 -16.11
N ARG A 67 6.36 -9.61 -15.29
CA ARG A 67 7.71 -9.31 -15.73
C ARG A 67 8.76 -9.98 -14.85
N ASP A 68 9.56 -10.85 -15.45
CA ASP A 68 10.67 -11.53 -14.78
C ASP A 68 11.77 -10.58 -14.32
N GLY A 69 12.36 -10.86 -13.16
CA GLY A 69 13.50 -10.17 -12.60
C GLY A 69 13.18 -8.86 -11.87
N VAL A 70 11.91 -8.47 -11.77
CA VAL A 70 11.50 -7.26 -11.04
C VAL A 70 11.75 -7.41 -9.54
N TYR A 71 11.50 -8.58 -8.97
CA TYR A 71 11.79 -8.87 -7.57
C TYR A 71 13.25 -8.61 -7.21
N GLU A 72 14.18 -9.11 -8.02
CA GLU A 72 15.63 -8.96 -7.77
C GLU A 72 16.08 -7.50 -7.86
N VAL A 73 15.54 -6.76 -8.84
CA VAL A 73 15.79 -5.32 -8.99
C VAL A 73 15.25 -4.57 -7.76
N ALA A 74 14.06 -4.90 -7.31
CA ALA A 74 13.46 -4.28 -6.12
C ALA A 74 14.29 -4.58 -4.86
N VAL A 75 14.66 -5.84 -4.62
CA VAL A 75 15.50 -6.23 -3.46
C VAL A 75 16.86 -5.51 -3.47
N LYS A 76 17.48 -5.37 -4.64
CA LYS A 76 18.72 -4.61 -4.78
C LYS A 76 18.55 -3.14 -4.41
N ALA A 77 17.50 -2.50 -4.92
CA ALA A 77 17.18 -1.11 -4.63
C ALA A 77 16.84 -0.89 -3.14
N ILE A 78 16.10 -1.81 -2.53
CA ILE A 78 15.78 -1.81 -1.10
C ILE A 78 17.07 -1.84 -0.26
N LYS A 79 17.98 -2.79 -0.53
CA LYS A 79 19.26 -2.89 0.18
C LYS A 79 20.09 -1.61 0.02
N ALA A 80 20.10 -1.01 -1.17
CA ALA A 80 20.79 0.26 -1.41
C ALA A 80 20.15 1.42 -0.61
N ALA A 81 18.84 1.50 -0.55
CA ALA A 81 18.11 2.50 0.23
C ALA A 81 18.38 2.36 1.73
N LEU A 82 18.26 1.15 2.27
CA LEU A 82 18.54 0.85 3.68
C LEU A 82 20.00 1.18 4.06
N LYS A 83 20.96 0.81 3.21
CA LYS A 83 22.39 1.12 3.41
C LYS A 83 22.66 2.62 3.51
N ARG A 84 21.86 3.43 2.81
CA ARG A 84 21.94 4.90 2.86
C ARG A 84 21.15 5.52 4.01
N GLY A 85 20.50 4.70 4.87
CA GLY A 85 19.73 5.15 6.01
C GLY A 85 18.31 5.62 5.69
N HIS A 86 17.79 5.28 4.50
CA HIS A 86 16.39 5.52 4.19
C HIS A 86 15.47 4.54 4.89
N ARG A 87 14.29 5.01 5.24
CA ARG A 87 13.20 4.20 5.78
C ARG A 87 12.48 3.48 4.64
N VAL A 88 12.22 2.20 4.81
CA VAL A 88 11.57 1.36 3.78
C VAL A 88 10.49 0.51 4.41
N THR A 89 9.36 0.40 3.73
CA THR A 89 8.23 -0.47 4.10
C THR A 89 7.70 -1.18 2.86
N THR A 90 6.99 -2.30 3.01
CA THR A 90 6.28 -2.92 1.89
C THR A 90 4.86 -2.40 1.76
N ASN A 91 4.33 -2.51 0.55
CA ASN A 91 2.91 -2.41 0.23
C ASN A 91 2.54 -3.65 -0.59
N THR A 92 1.84 -4.58 0.05
CA THR A 92 1.55 -5.93 -0.45
C THR A 92 0.05 -6.11 -0.64
N THR A 93 -0.35 -6.54 -1.82
CA THR A 93 -1.74 -6.88 -2.14
C THR A 93 -1.87 -8.40 -2.26
N LEU A 94 -2.76 -8.99 -1.48
CA LEU A 94 -3.03 -10.43 -1.51
C LEU A 94 -4.30 -10.71 -2.31
N PHE A 95 -4.23 -11.71 -3.18
CA PHE A 95 -5.33 -12.17 -4.03
C PHE A 95 -5.86 -13.53 -3.58
N ASP A 96 -6.90 -14.04 -4.23
CA ASP A 96 -7.62 -15.25 -3.80
C ASP A 96 -6.78 -16.54 -3.85
N ASP A 97 -5.81 -16.59 -4.74
CA ASP A 97 -4.86 -17.68 -4.93
C ASP A 97 -3.65 -17.65 -3.98
N ALA A 98 -3.54 -16.62 -3.13
CA ALA A 98 -2.43 -16.49 -2.20
C ALA A 98 -2.33 -17.68 -1.23
N ASN A 99 -1.14 -18.29 -1.17
CA ASN A 99 -0.87 -19.37 -0.24
C ASN A 99 -0.41 -18.81 1.11
N PRO A 100 -1.13 -19.09 2.23
CA PRO A 100 -0.82 -18.52 3.54
C PRO A 100 0.62 -18.77 4.02
N GLU A 101 1.16 -19.98 3.80
CA GLU A 101 2.51 -20.31 4.27
C GLU A 101 3.59 -19.59 3.45
N ARG A 102 3.38 -19.42 2.15
CA ARG A 102 4.28 -18.64 1.30
C ARG A 102 4.25 -17.16 1.67
N VAL A 103 3.07 -16.60 1.94
CA VAL A 103 2.95 -15.23 2.46
C VAL A 103 3.68 -15.05 3.78
N ARG A 104 3.60 -16.01 4.68
CA ARG A 104 4.32 -16.01 5.95
C ARG A 104 5.84 -16.03 5.73
N THR A 105 6.32 -16.86 4.79
CA THR A 105 7.74 -16.88 4.40
C THR A 105 8.18 -15.55 3.82
N PHE A 106 7.36 -14.96 2.96
CA PHE A 106 7.60 -13.63 2.42
C PHE A 106 7.74 -12.56 3.51
N PHE A 107 6.88 -12.58 4.53
CA PHE A 107 7.00 -11.65 5.67
C PHE A 107 8.32 -11.84 6.43
N ASP A 108 8.76 -13.07 6.63
CA ASP A 108 10.07 -13.35 7.24
C ASP A 108 11.21 -12.75 6.42
N GLU A 109 11.19 -12.93 5.10
CA GLU A 109 12.21 -12.38 4.20
C GLU A 109 12.23 -10.85 4.23
N MET A 110 11.05 -10.21 4.20
CA MET A 110 10.96 -8.75 4.24
C MET A 110 11.51 -8.19 5.57
N MET A 111 11.13 -8.78 6.70
CA MET A 111 11.68 -8.36 7.98
C MET A 111 13.19 -8.62 8.10
N ALA A 112 13.68 -9.72 7.55
CA ALA A 112 15.11 -10.03 7.51
C ALA A 112 15.91 -9.05 6.63
N LEU A 113 15.30 -8.46 5.60
CA LEU A 113 15.91 -7.41 4.79
C LEU A 113 16.05 -6.08 5.54
N GLY A 114 15.32 -5.87 6.64
CA GLY A 114 15.39 -4.66 7.46
C GLY A 114 14.28 -3.66 7.20
N PHE A 115 13.12 -4.09 6.69
CA PHE A 115 11.94 -3.24 6.59
C PHE A 115 11.47 -2.77 7.98
N GLU A 116 11.03 -1.51 8.08
CA GLU A 116 10.43 -0.98 9.31
C GLU A 116 9.03 -1.54 9.58
N GLY A 117 8.36 -2.03 8.55
CA GLY A 117 7.03 -2.59 8.66
C GLY A 117 6.47 -2.99 7.30
N MET A 118 5.33 -3.66 7.35
CA MET A 118 4.61 -4.16 6.18
C MET A 118 3.20 -3.58 6.15
N THR A 119 2.75 -3.18 4.97
CA THR A 119 1.34 -2.85 4.71
C THR A 119 0.75 -3.97 3.87
N ILE A 120 -0.31 -4.59 4.35
CA ILE A 120 -0.97 -5.71 3.68
C ILE A 120 -2.42 -5.38 3.39
N SER A 121 -2.90 -5.71 2.20
CA SER A 121 -4.27 -5.40 1.77
C SER A 121 -4.86 -6.55 0.96
N PRO A 122 -6.17 -6.82 1.08
CA PRO A 122 -6.84 -7.71 0.15
C PRO A 122 -6.99 -7.02 -1.21
N GLY A 123 -6.77 -7.75 -2.29
CA GLY A 123 -7.07 -7.34 -3.64
C GLY A 123 -8.57 -7.11 -3.81
N LYS A 124 -8.97 -5.84 -3.99
CA LYS A 124 -10.38 -5.45 -4.10
C LYS A 124 -10.81 -5.36 -5.55
N LYS A 125 -12.03 -5.82 -5.82
CA LYS A 125 -12.67 -5.76 -7.13
C LYS A 125 -12.67 -4.33 -7.68
N LYS A 126 -12.17 -4.16 -8.92
CA LYS A 126 -12.19 -2.88 -9.63
C LYS A 126 -13.11 -3.02 -10.84
N LYS A 127 -14.09 -2.12 -11.02
CA LYS A 127 -15.07 -2.16 -12.11
C LYS A 127 -14.45 -2.29 -13.51
N LYS A 128 -13.25 -1.75 -13.72
CA LYS A 128 -12.55 -1.74 -15.02
C LYS A 128 -11.47 -2.82 -15.17
N ALA A 129 -11.26 -3.67 -14.17
CA ALA A 129 -10.29 -4.75 -14.31
C ALA A 129 -10.82 -5.81 -15.29
N PRO A 130 -10.01 -6.27 -16.26
CA PRO A 130 -10.45 -7.26 -17.24
C PRO A 130 -10.77 -8.61 -16.57
N ASP A 131 -10.01 -8.97 -15.54
CA ASP A 131 -10.26 -10.15 -14.72
C ASP A 131 -10.90 -9.75 -13.40
N GLN A 132 -11.93 -10.47 -13.01
CA GLN A 132 -12.70 -10.25 -11.79
C GLN A 132 -12.64 -11.44 -10.82
N GLN A 133 -11.96 -12.52 -11.18
CA GLN A 133 -11.99 -13.79 -10.44
C GLN A 133 -10.99 -13.82 -9.30
N HIS A 134 -9.84 -13.14 -9.46
CA HIS A 134 -8.76 -13.15 -8.44
C HIS A 134 -8.98 -12.21 -7.26
N PHE A 135 -10.04 -11.41 -7.25
CA PHE A 135 -10.32 -10.49 -6.16
C PHE A 135 -10.94 -11.19 -4.97
N LEU A 136 -10.44 -10.88 -3.79
CA LEU A 136 -10.93 -11.42 -2.54
C LEU A 136 -12.32 -10.88 -2.19
N LYS A 137 -13.26 -11.79 -1.93
CA LYS A 137 -14.52 -11.50 -1.26
C LYS A 137 -14.31 -11.48 0.26
N ARG A 138 -15.25 -10.88 1.00
CA ARG A 138 -15.12 -10.67 2.45
C ARG A 138 -14.81 -11.97 3.23
N GLU A 139 -15.59 -13.01 3.02
CA GLU A 139 -15.41 -14.31 3.70
C GLU A 139 -14.04 -14.92 3.40
N ARG A 140 -13.65 -14.92 2.13
CA ARG A 140 -12.35 -15.43 1.72
C ARG A 140 -11.19 -14.57 2.24
N THR A 141 -11.38 -13.25 2.33
CA THR A 141 -10.42 -12.35 2.98
C THR A 141 -10.22 -12.77 4.43
N GLN A 142 -11.30 -12.93 5.18
CA GLN A 142 -11.24 -13.30 6.60
C GLN A 142 -10.56 -14.66 6.80
N GLU A 143 -10.89 -15.65 5.99
CA GLU A 143 -10.25 -16.96 6.03
C GLU A 143 -8.73 -16.88 5.77
N LEU A 144 -8.35 -16.21 4.66
CA LEU A 144 -6.96 -16.06 4.26
C LEU A 144 -6.13 -15.32 5.33
N PHE A 145 -6.60 -14.15 5.76
CA PHE A 145 -5.90 -13.35 6.75
C PHE A 145 -5.87 -14.01 8.13
N SER A 146 -6.90 -14.77 8.50
CA SER A 146 -6.87 -15.58 9.72
C SER A 146 -5.77 -16.64 9.67
N LYS A 147 -5.59 -17.34 8.54
CA LYS A 147 -4.51 -18.34 8.39
C LYS A 147 -3.13 -17.68 8.44
N ILE A 148 -2.96 -16.53 7.81
CA ILE A 148 -1.68 -15.82 7.78
C ILE A 148 -1.32 -15.25 9.15
N LEU A 149 -2.27 -14.59 9.83
CA LEU A 149 -2.04 -13.78 11.03
C LEU A 149 -2.41 -14.48 12.36
N ALA A 150 -2.94 -15.71 12.33
CA ALA A 150 -3.37 -16.43 13.54
C ALA A 150 -2.25 -16.58 14.59
N ARG A 151 -1.02 -16.72 14.13
CA ARG A 151 0.19 -16.86 14.95
C ARG A 151 1.29 -15.99 14.36
N PRO A 152 1.24 -14.67 14.59
CA PRO A 152 2.27 -13.77 14.07
C PRO A 152 3.62 -14.15 14.71
N LYS A 153 4.69 -14.14 13.91
CA LYS A 153 6.03 -14.42 14.43
C LYS A 153 6.57 -13.18 15.17
N PRO A 154 7.34 -13.39 16.25
CA PRO A 154 8.08 -12.31 16.87
C PRO A 154 8.95 -11.58 15.82
N GLY A 155 8.91 -10.26 15.81
CA GLY A 155 9.65 -9.44 14.86
C GLY A 155 8.86 -8.99 13.63
N TRP A 156 7.69 -9.56 13.34
CA TRP A 156 6.83 -9.00 12.30
C TRP A 156 6.28 -7.64 12.74
N GLN A 157 6.47 -6.66 11.89
CA GLN A 157 5.98 -5.29 12.08
C GLN A 157 4.98 -4.97 10.97
N PHE A 158 3.78 -4.51 11.35
CA PHE A 158 2.77 -4.04 10.41
C PHE A 158 2.53 -2.55 10.58
N ASN A 159 2.33 -1.84 9.47
CA ASN A 159 2.01 -0.40 9.50
C ASN A 159 0.55 -0.15 9.87
N GLN A 160 -0.30 -1.17 9.69
CA GLN A 160 -1.70 -1.09 10.11
C GLN A 160 -1.84 -1.35 11.61
N SER A 161 -2.90 -0.76 12.19
CA SER A 161 -3.21 -1.01 13.60
C SER A 161 -3.62 -2.46 13.83
N PRO A 162 -3.38 -3.02 15.04
CA PRO A 162 -3.87 -4.33 15.40
C PRO A 162 -5.39 -4.48 15.21
N LEU A 163 -6.16 -3.43 15.45
CA LEU A 163 -7.61 -3.40 15.25
C LEU A 163 -8.00 -3.62 13.79
N PHE A 164 -7.23 -3.04 12.85
CA PHE A 164 -7.48 -3.24 11.43
C PHE A 164 -7.08 -4.67 11.00
N LEU A 165 -6.01 -5.23 11.53
CA LEU A 165 -5.64 -6.61 11.28
C LEU A 165 -6.69 -7.58 11.83
N ASP A 166 -7.27 -7.32 13.00
CA ASP A 166 -8.41 -8.06 13.55
C ASP A 166 -9.64 -7.99 12.64
N PHE A 167 -9.91 -6.83 12.03
CA PHE A 167 -10.97 -6.69 11.04
C PHE A 167 -10.71 -7.55 9.78
N LEU A 168 -9.49 -7.56 9.27
CA LEU A 168 -9.13 -8.41 8.12
C LEU A 168 -9.30 -9.91 8.43
N MET A 169 -9.04 -10.31 9.67
CA MET A 169 -9.26 -11.68 10.15
C MET A 169 -10.73 -12.03 10.49
N GLY A 170 -11.64 -11.07 10.38
CA GLY A 170 -13.06 -11.26 10.74
C GLY A 170 -13.35 -11.27 12.24
N ARG A 171 -12.38 -10.95 13.08
CA ARG A 171 -12.54 -10.88 14.54
C ARG A 171 -13.27 -9.62 15.00
N ARG A 172 -13.33 -8.61 14.13
CA ARG A 172 -14.02 -7.34 14.37
C ARG A 172 -14.85 -6.95 13.16
N GLN A 173 -15.91 -6.20 13.43
CA GLN A 173 -16.71 -5.56 12.41
C GLN A 173 -16.70 -4.05 12.67
N TYR A 174 -16.70 -3.27 11.60
CA TYR A 174 -16.76 -1.82 11.65
C TYR A 174 -17.83 -1.33 10.67
N GLU A 175 -18.48 -0.27 11.04
CA GLU A 175 -19.27 0.51 10.10
C GLU A 175 -18.36 1.33 9.19
N CYS A 176 -18.73 1.48 7.93
CA CYS A 176 -17.96 2.26 7.00
C CYS A 176 -18.07 3.75 7.34
N THR A 177 -16.92 4.41 7.47
CA THR A 177 -16.82 5.86 7.65
C THR A 177 -16.07 6.49 6.47
N PRO A 178 -16.70 6.62 5.28
CA PRO A 178 -16.01 7.02 4.05
C PRO A 178 -15.33 8.39 4.16
N TRP A 179 -15.86 9.30 4.98
CA TRP A 179 -15.23 10.61 5.29
C TRP A 179 -13.94 10.50 6.10
N GLY A 180 -13.66 9.36 6.72
CA GLY A 180 -12.47 9.15 7.56
C GLY A 180 -11.15 9.09 6.79
N ASN A 181 -11.20 8.91 5.46
CA ASN A 181 -10.02 8.87 4.60
C ASN A 181 -10.22 9.71 3.33
N PRO A 182 -10.29 11.05 3.46
CA PRO A 182 -10.47 11.94 2.32
C PRO A 182 -9.28 11.87 1.37
N THR A 183 -9.55 11.82 0.08
CA THR A 183 -8.52 11.71 -0.96
C THR A 183 -8.59 12.90 -1.90
N TYR A 184 -7.44 13.52 -2.13
CA TYR A 184 -7.26 14.59 -3.10
C TYR A 184 -6.31 14.14 -4.21
N ASN A 185 -6.68 14.42 -5.46
CA ASN A 185 -5.85 14.13 -6.63
C ASN A 185 -5.93 15.25 -7.67
N VAL A 186 -5.41 15.04 -8.87
CA VAL A 186 -5.38 16.05 -9.94
C VAL A 186 -6.76 16.53 -10.40
N PHE A 187 -7.83 15.80 -10.08
CA PHE A 187 -9.22 16.17 -10.40
C PHE A 187 -9.93 16.88 -9.25
N GLY A 188 -9.33 16.92 -8.06
CA GLY A 188 -9.91 17.49 -6.84
C GLY A 188 -10.14 16.47 -5.74
N TRP A 189 -11.06 16.78 -4.82
CA TRP A 189 -11.47 15.90 -3.74
C TRP A 189 -12.38 14.80 -4.25
N GLN A 190 -11.96 13.56 -4.08
CA GLN A 190 -12.66 12.37 -4.59
C GLN A 190 -13.87 12.01 -3.72
N LYS A 191 -15.04 11.81 -4.35
CA LYS A 191 -16.29 11.36 -3.68
C LYS A 191 -16.52 9.87 -3.84
N PRO A 192 -17.16 9.23 -2.86
CA PRO A 192 -17.25 9.59 -1.45
C PRO A 192 -15.96 9.28 -0.71
N CYS A 193 -15.14 8.38 -1.25
CA CYS A 193 -13.86 7.96 -0.69
C CYS A 193 -12.91 7.46 -1.79
N TYR A 194 -11.68 7.14 -1.42
CA TYR A 194 -10.65 6.71 -2.36
C TYR A 194 -10.97 5.40 -3.11
N LEU A 195 -11.87 4.56 -2.59
CA LEU A 195 -12.24 3.29 -3.23
C LEU A 195 -13.34 3.44 -4.29
N LEU A 196 -14.33 4.29 -4.06
CA LEU A 196 -15.56 4.31 -4.84
C LEU A 196 -15.52 5.21 -6.07
N GLN A 197 -14.76 6.27 -6.08
CA GLN A 197 -14.49 7.13 -7.26
C GLN A 197 -15.75 7.55 -8.05
N GLU A 198 -16.80 8.04 -7.37
CA GLU A 198 -18.06 8.41 -8.00
C GLU A 198 -18.09 9.87 -8.51
N GLY A 199 -17.01 10.60 -8.28
CA GLY A 199 -16.84 11.97 -8.77
C GLY A 199 -15.86 12.76 -7.93
N TYR A 200 -15.78 14.06 -8.20
CA TYR A 200 -14.84 14.98 -7.57
C TYR A 200 -15.51 16.30 -7.21
N THR A 201 -14.94 16.98 -6.22
CA THR A 201 -15.32 18.34 -5.85
C THR A 201 -14.08 19.23 -5.79
N ALA A 202 -14.25 20.53 -5.99
CA ALA A 202 -13.13 21.48 -5.97
C ALA A 202 -12.60 21.72 -4.56
N THR A 203 -13.50 21.72 -3.56
CA THR A 203 -13.14 22.00 -2.17
C THR A 203 -13.56 20.86 -1.24
N PHE A 204 -12.88 20.75 -0.11
CA PHE A 204 -13.23 19.79 0.94
C PHE A 204 -14.62 20.08 1.53
N ARG A 205 -15.01 21.35 1.61
CA ARG A 205 -16.35 21.73 2.04
C ARG A 205 -17.41 21.14 1.13
N GLU A 206 -17.28 21.30 -0.19
CA GLU A 206 -18.19 20.69 -1.17
C GLU A 206 -18.21 19.16 -1.06
N LEU A 207 -17.06 18.51 -0.82
CA LEU A 207 -17.01 17.07 -0.57
C LEU A 207 -17.95 16.70 0.59
N MET A 208 -17.90 17.43 1.70
CA MET A 208 -18.70 17.15 2.89
C MET A 208 -20.20 17.48 2.69
N GLU A 209 -20.51 18.59 2.01
CA GLU A 209 -21.88 19.08 1.83
C GLU A 209 -22.64 18.38 0.69
N LEU A 210 -21.95 18.04 -0.42
CA LEU A 210 -22.58 17.48 -1.62
C LEU A 210 -22.56 15.95 -1.69
N THR A 211 -21.98 15.27 -0.70
CA THR A 211 -21.94 13.81 -0.65
C THR A 211 -23.09 13.30 0.23
N GLU A 212 -23.92 12.45 -0.34
CA GLU A 212 -25.02 11.78 0.39
C GLU A 212 -24.45 10.63 1.24
N TRP A 213 -23.85 10.98 2.37
CA TRP A 213 -23.09 10.04 3.23
C TRP A 213 -23.90 8.83 3.68
N GLU A 214 -25.20 8.98 3.88
CA GLU A 214 -26.10 7.90 4.31
C GLU A 214 -26.12 6.71 3.35
N LYS A 215 -25.85 6.94 2.07
CA LYS A 215 -25.75 5.87 1.07
C LYS A 215 -24.55 4.94 1.28
N TYR A 216 -23.55 5.37 2.02
CA TYR A 216 -22.25 4.71 2.10
C TYR A 216 -21.92 4.16 3.49
N GLY A 217 -22.76 4.43 4.48
CA GLY A 217 -22.56 3.99 5.86
C GLY A 217 -23.04 2.56 6.18
N THR A 218 -23.71 1.91 5.25
CA THR A 218 -24.36 0.59 5.41
C THR A 218 -23.58 -0.54 4.74
N GLY A 219 -22.29 -0.52 4.80
CA GLY A 219 -21.42 -1.50 4.13
C GLY A 219 -21.29 -2.84 4.84
#